data_b7f6f0e6c8c706db5a128213a033547e
#
_entry.id   b7f6f0e6c8c706db5a128213a033547e
#
_cell.length_a   1.000
_cell.length_b   1.000
_cell.length_c   1.000
_cell.angle_alpha   90.00
_cell.angle_beta   90.00
_cell.angle_gamma   90.00
#
_symmetry.space_group_name_H-M   'P 1'
#
loop_
_entity.id
_entity.type
_entity.pdbx_description
1 polymer ?
#
loop_
_entity_poly.entity_id
_entity_poly.type
_entity_poly.pdbx_seq_one_letter_code
_entity_poly.pdbx_strand_id
1 'polypeptide(L)'
;MPTAMPTVTVDAGNDVVLPTGRVTGISVFGSDFPPGSVVNIKAAGRRGTASVEADGHFEWSFTVRPPLACGRTVQAVVHGSDGITVEGQGDVFCP
;
A
#
# COMPACT_ATOMS: atom_id res chain seq x y z
N MET A 1 13.66 -7.23 24.94
CA MET A 1 13.75 -6.50 23.67
C MET A 1 12.36 -6.14 23.19
N PRO A 2 12.11 -4.88 22.87
CA PRO A 2 10.82 -4.54 22.29
C PRO A 2 10.68 -5.19 20.93
N THR A 3 9.54 -5.81 20.68
CA THR A 3 9.23 -6.35 19.37
C THR A 3 8.82 -5.20 18.47
N ALA A 4 9.45 -5.07 17.30
CA ALA A 4 9.05 -4.05 16.36
C ALA A 4 7.61 -4.31 15.89
N MET A 5 6.79 -3.28 15.88
CA MET A 5 5.41 -3.39 15.41
C MET A 5 5.37 -3.13 13.91
N PRO A 6 4.80 -4.04 13.11
CA PRO A 6 4.64 -3.79 11.69
C PRO A 6 3.81 -2.53 11.43
N THR A 7 4.22 -1.76 10.43
CA THR A 7 3.51 -0.55 10.03
C THR A 7 3.23 -0.57 8.54
N VAL A 8 2.13 0.07 8.14
CA VAL A 8 1.73 0.20 6.75
C VAL A 8 1.48 1.66 6.45
N THR A 9 2.06 2.14 5.35
CA THR A 9 1.89 3.51 4.87
C THR A 9 1.34 3.47 3.45
N VAL A 10 0.40 4.36 3.14
CA VAL A 10 -0.17 4.49 1.81
C VAL A 10 0.21 5.84 1.22
N ASP A 11 0.72 5.81 -0.01
CA ASP A 11 1.02 7.01 -0.78
C ASP A 11 0.15 6.99 -2.03
N ALA A 12 -0.65 8.04 -2.25
CA ALA A 12 -1.58 8.12 -3.37
C ALA A 12 -1.55 9.51 -3.98
N GLY A 13 -1.51 9.59 -5.30
CA GLY A 13 -1.47 10.87 -5.99
C GLY A 13 -2.07 10.82 -7.40
N ASN A 14 -2.60 11.95 -7.84
CA ASN A 14 -3.26 12.09 -9.15
C ASN A 14 -2.37 12.74 -10.21
N ASP A 15 -1.06 12.76 -10.00
CA ASP A 15 -0.10 13.34 -10.92
C ASP A 15 0.43 12.34 -11.96
N VAL A 16 -0.04 11.11 -11.90
CA VAL A 16 0.42 10.06 -12.81
C VAL A 16 -0.33 10.21 -14.14
N VAL A 17 0.41 10.35 -15.22
CA VAL A 17 -0.14 10.45 -16.57
C VAL A 17 0.34 9.25 -17.38
N LEU A 18 -0.60 8.43 -17.82
CA LEU A 18 -0.33 7.28 -18.70
C LEU A 18 -0.76 7.62 -20.13
N PRO A 19 -0.30 6.83 -21.13
CA PRO A 19 -0.79 7.01 -22.50
C PRO A 19 -2.31 6.97 -22.63
N THR A 20 -2.98 6.30 -21.68
CA THR A 20 -4.44 6.14 -21.67
C THR A 20 -5.17 7.21 -20.86
N GLY A 21 -4.46 8.20 -20.32
CA GLY A 21 -5.04 9.29 -19.54
C GLY A 21 -4.51 9.35 -18.10
N ARG A 22 -5.12 10.22 -17.33
CA ARG A 22 -4.73 10.39 -15.92
C ARG A 22 -5.29 9.28 -15.05
N VAL A 23 -4.50 8.85 -14.10
CA VAL A 23 -4.86 7.83 -13.12
C VAL A 23 -4.36 8.26 -11.74
N THR A 24 -4.91 7.67 -10.69
CA THR A 24 -4.33 7.77 -9.36
C THR A 24 -3.35 6.64 -9.17
N GLY A 25 -2.09 6.97 -8.92
CA GLY A 25 -1.07 5.98 -8.53
C GLY A 25 -1.12 5.76 -7.04
N ILE A 26 -1.20 4.50 -6.62
CA ILE A 26 -1.26 4.13 -5.21
C ILE A 26 -0.10 3.19 -4.91
N SER A 27 0.65 3.52 -3.86
CA SER A 27 1.72 2.66 -3.37
C SER A 27 1.47 2.32 -1.90
N VAL A 28 1.61 1.05 -1.57
CA VAL A 28 1.46 0.57 -0.19
C VAL A 28 2.83 0.09 0.26
N PHE A 29 3.32 0.66 1.35
CA PHE A 29 4.62 0.34 1.91
C PHE A 29 4.43 -0.30 3.28
N GLY A 30 5.17 -1.35 3.54
CA GLY A 30 5.20 -1.96 4.86
C GLY A 30 6.61 -2.01 5.42
N SER A 31 6.73 -1.98 6.74
CA SER A 31 8.00 -2.16 7.43
C SER A 31 7.80 -2.98 8.69
N ASP A 32 8.89 -3.60 9.14
CA ASP A 32 8.93 -4.46 10.34
C ASP A 32 8.06 -5.71 10.22
N PHE A 33 7.83 -6.19 9.00
CA PHE A 33 7.21 -7.48 8.75
C PHE A 33 8.26 -8.60 8.77
N PRO A 34 7.84 -9.86 9.02
CA PRO A 34 8.80 -10.98 9.01
C PRO A 34 9.48 -11.13 7.64
N PRO A 35 10.82 -11.05 7.59
CA PRO A 35 11.54 -11.20 6.31
C PRO A 35 11.26 -12.54 5.65
N GLY A 36 11.15 -12.53 4.32
CA GLY A 36 10.91 -13.74 3.54
C GLY A 36 9.47 -14.21 3.52
N SER A 37 8.57 -13.53 4.25
CA SER A 37 7.14 -13.88 4.24
C SER A 37 6.44 -13.23 3.05
N VAL A 38 5.20 -13.68 2.80
CA VAL A 38 4.32 -13.09 1.79
C VAL A 38 3.13 -12.46 2.49
N VAL A 39 2.80 -11.24 2.11
CA VAL A 39 1.65 -10.53 2.66
C VAL A 39 0.56 -10.40 1.62
N ASN A 40 -0.69 -10.43 2.07
CA ASN A 40 -1.86 -10.16 1.23
C ASN A 40 -2.33 -8.74 1.51
N ILE A 41 -2.54 -7.98 0.44
CA ILE A 41 -2.84 -6.56 0.54
C ILE A 41 -4.17 -6.28 -0.13
N LYS A 42 -4.99 -5.45 0.53
CA LYS A 42 -6.23 -4.95 -0.05
C LYS A 42 -6.25 -3.43 0.11
N ALA A 43 -6.42 -2.72 -0.99
CA ALA A 43 -6.49 -1.26 -0.98
C ALA A 43 -7.32 -0.78 -2.17
N ALA A 44 -8.18 0.22 -1.96
CA ALA A 44 -9.00 0.84 -3.00
C ALA A 44 -9.75 -0.18 -3.87
N GLY A 45 -10.26 -1.26 -3.25
CA GLY A 45 -10.97 -2.32 -3.97
C GLY A 45 -10.08 -3.29 -4.74
N ARG A 46 -8.76 -3.12 -4.70
CA ARG A 46 -7.80 -4.01 -5.33
C ARG A 46 -7.18 -4.94 -4.32
N ARG A 47 -6.81 -6.13 -4.77
CA ARG A 47 -6.12 -7.13 -3.96
C ARG A 47 -4.83 -7.53 -4.64
N GLY A 48 -3.82 -7.81 -3.83
CA GLY A 48 -2.53 -8.25 -4.33
C GLY A 48 -1.71 -8.90 -3.25
N THR A 49 -0.52 -9.33 -3.63
CA THR A 49 0.44 -9.92 -2.71
C THR A 49 1.79 -9.26 -2.90
N ALA A 50 2.60 -9.26 -1.86
CA ALA A 50 3.97 -8.78 -1.93
C ALA A 50 4.85 -9.67 -1.08
N SER A 51 6.12 -9.78 -1.49
CA SER A 51 7.13 -10.50 -0.70
C SER A 51 7.85 -9.51 0.18
N VAL A 52 8.04 -9.89 1.45
CA VAL A 52 8.78 -9.07 2.41
C VAL A 52 10.27 -9.32 2.20
N GLU A 53 11.02 -8.24 2.00
CA GLU A 53 12.46 -8.30 1.80
C GLU A 53 13.20 -8.62 3.09
N ALA A 54 14.52 -8.86 2.97
CA ALA A 54 15.35 -9.25 4.12
C ALA A 54 15.39 -8.20 5.22
N ASP A 55 15.11 -6.94 4.89
CA ASP A 55 15.07 -5.84 5.86
C ASP A 55 13.69 -5.63 6.49
N GLY A 56 12.71 -6.48 6.16
CA GLY A 56 11.35 -6.37 6.71
C GLY A 56 10.45 -5.41 5.95
N HIS A 57 10.88 -4.90 4.81
CA HIS A 57 10.09 -3.97 4.00
C HIS A 57 9.43 -4.67 2.82
N PHE A 58 8.27 -4.16 2.42
CA PHE A 58 7.65 -4.52 1.15
C PHE A 58 7.05 -3.28 0.49
N GLU A 59 6.83 -3.38 -0.81
CA GLU A 59 6.16 -2.34 -1.60
C GLU A 59 5.21 -3.00 -2.58
N TRP A 60 4.01 -2.43 -2.72
CA TRP A 60 3.03 -2.87 -3.70
C TRP A 60 2.38 -1.63 -4.31
N SER A 61 2.38 -1.54 -5.64
CA SER A 61 1.89 -0.35 -6.36
C SER A 61 0.89 -0.75 -7.43
N PHE A 62 -0.09 0.11 -7.64
CA PHE A 62 -1.07 -0.05 -8.71
C PHE A 62 -1.67 1.30 -9.07
N THR A 63 -2.43 1.33 -10.16
CA THR A 63 -3.12 2.54 -10.61
C THR A 63 -4.62 2.31 -10.63
N VAL A 64 -5.38 3.38 -10.41
CA VAL A 64 -6.85 3.35 -10.39
C VAL A 64 -7.37 4.35 -11.41
N ARG A 65 -8.33 3.93 -12.19
CA ARG A 65 -9.01 4.75 -13.18
C ARG A 65 -10.52 4.67 -12.97
N PRO A 66 -11.26 5.78 -13.00
CA PRO A 66 -10.80 7.17 -13.15
C PRO A 66 -10.04 7.65 -11.91
N PRO A 67 -9.31 8.80 -11.99
CA PRO A 67 -8.58 9.31 -10.85
C PRO A 67 -9.49 9.54 -9.64
N LEU A 68 -8.98 9.26 -8.46
CA LEU A 68 -9.71 9.48 -7.23
C LEU A 68 -9.76 10.97 -6.89
N ALA A 69 -10.79 11.38 -6.15
CA ALA A 69 -10.93 12.75 -5.72
C ALA A 69 -9.78 13.17 -4.80
N CYS A 70 -9.31 14.41 -4.96
CA CYS A 70 -8.26 14.96 -4.10
C CYS A 70 -8.72 15.00 -2.65
N GLY A 71 -7.85 14.62 -1.73
CA GLY A 71 -8.15 14.58 -0.31
C GLY A 71 -8.93 13.34 0.13
N ARG A 72 -9.32 12.46 -0.80
CA ARG A 72 -9.97 11.21 -0.44
C ARG A 72 -8.98 10.30 0.30
N THR A 73 -9.42 9.66 1.36
CA THR A 73 -8.60 8.72 2.12
C THR A 73 -8.62 7.36 1.47
N VAL A 74 -7.43 6.79 1.25
CA VAL A 74 -7.26 5.42 0.77
C VAL A 74 -6.78 4.58 1.95
N GLN A 75 -7.52 3.53 2.26
CA GLN A 75 -7.13 2.59 3.30
C GLN A 75 -6.54 1.33 2.70
N ALA A 76 -5.51 0.81 3.34
CA ALA A 76 -4.91 -0.46 2.99
C ALA A 76 -4.96 -1.39 4.18
N VAL A 77 -5.30 -2.65 3.92
CA VAL A 77 -5.30 -3.71 4.92
C VAL A 77 -4.30 -4.76 4.46
N VAL A 78 -3.35 -5.08 5.33
CA VAL A 78 -2.29 -6.04 5.03
C VAL A 78 -2.40 -7.22 5.99
N HIS A 79 -2.56 -8.42 5.43
CA HIS A 79 -2.59 -9.66 6.20
C HIS A 79 -1.26 -10.37 6.03
N GLY A 80 -0.53 -10.50 7.13
CA GLY A 80 0.72 -11.25 7.13
C GLY A 80 0.49 -12.75 7.22
N SER A 81 1.48 -13.54 6.79
CA SER A 81 1.42 -14.99 6.83
C SER A 81 1.39 -15.56 8.26
N ASP A 82 1.76 -14.75 9.23
CA ASP A 82 1.75 -15.11 10.66
C ASP A 82 0.40 -14.80 11.33
N GLY A 83 -0.62 -14.38 10.57
CA GLY A 83 -1.94 -14.06 11.10
C GLY A 83 -2.09 -12.62 11.59
N ILE A 84 -1.06 -11.81 11.46
CA ILE A 84 -1.11 -10.39 11.85
C ILE A 84 -1.85 -9.61 10.76
N THR A 85 -2.75 -8.72 11.18
CA THR A 85 -3.41 -7.78 10.28
C THR A 85 -3.00 -6.35 10.66
N VAL A 86 -2.52 -5.59 9.68
CA VAL A 86 -2.08 -4.21 9.89
C VAL A 86 -2.82 -3.32 8.91
N GLU A 87 -3.29 -2.18 9.39
CA GLU A 87 -3.98 -1.20 8.55
C GLU A 87 -3.15 0.07 8.43
N GLY A 88 -3.21 0.67 7.26
CA GLY A 88 -2.61 1.96 6.98
C GLY A 88 -3.53 2.80 6.12
N GLN A 89 -3.28 4.10 6.06
CA GLN A 89 -4.07 4.99 5.23
C GLN A 89 -3.24 6.16 4.76
N GLY A 90 -3.70 6.77 3.67
CA GLY A 90 -3.11 7.98 3.13
C GLY A 90 -4.16 8.73 2.32
N ASP A 91 -4.01 10.04 2.23
CA ASP A 91 -4.91 10.86 1.45
C ASP A 91 -4.40 11.03 0.02
N VAL A 92 -5.32 11.13 -0.94
CA VAL A 92 -4.98 11.36 -2.33
C VAL A 92 -4.42 12.78 -2.46
N PHE A 93 -3.16 12.88 -2.83
CA PHE A 93 -2.47 14.16 -3.02
C PHE A 93 -2.66 14.65 -4.45
N CYS A 94 -3.02 15.92 -4.60
CA CYS A 94 -3.09 16.58 -5.90
C CYS A 94 -2.19 17.81 -5.89
N PRO A 95 -1.37 17.96 -6.94
CA PRO A 95 -0.51 19.13 -7.04
C PRO A 95 -1.32 20.42 -7.23
#